data_7db1bb6ab50c298d5df1cb6458a97e9f
#
_entry.id   7db1bb6ab50c298d5df1cb6458a97e9f
#
_cell.length_a   1.000
_cell.length_b   1.000
_cell.length_c   1.000
_cell.angle_alpha   90.00
_cell.angle_beta   90.00
_cell.angle_gamma   90.00
#
_symmetry.space_group_name_H-M   'P 1'
#
loop_
_entity.id
_entity.type
_entity.pdbx_description
1 polymer ?
#
loop_
_entity_poly.entity_id
_entity_poly.type
_entity_poly.pdbx_seq_one_letter_code
_entity_poly.pdbx_strand_id
1 'polypeptide(L)'
;MNIINIIKNSVPLIDLRAPMEYQKGALPSSINIPILSDLQREKVGVEYKNFGQGEAVKLGFNLLKTEKKELIKLWINFIKKNPETHIYCMRGGQRSQIAQLWLKEEGIDIPIIKGGYKALRNEYIN
;
A
#
# COMPACT_ATOMS: atom_id res chain seq x y z
N MET A 1 -5.10 -15.35 -7.04
CA MET A 1 -6.54 -15.08 -6.82
C MET A 1 -6.92 -13.81 -7.57
N ASN A 2 -8.01 -13.83 -8.33
CA ASN A 2 -8.42 -12.64 -9.07
C ASN A 2 -9.21 -11.66 -8.19
N ILE A 3 -9.40 -10.44 -8.67
CA ILE A 3 -10.05 -9.35 -7.91
C ILE A 3 -11.48 -9.73 -7.49
N ILE A 4 -12.23 -10.40 -8.37
CA ILE A 4 -13.61 -10.81 -8.05
C ILE A 4 -13.63 -11.73 -6.83
N ASN A 5 -12.73 -12.70 -6.77
CA ASN A 5 -12.65 -13.64 -5.65
C ASN A 5 -12.17 -12.95 -4.37
N ILE A 6 -11.27 -11.99 -4.49
CA ILE A 6 -10.80 -11.20 -3.35
C ILE A 6 -11.96 -10.46 -2.71
N ILE A 7 -12.80 -9.81 -3.52
CA ILE A 7 -13.98 -9.08 -3.03
C ILE A 7 -15.01 -10.04 -2.46
N LYS A 8 -15.36 -11.10 -3.19
CA LYS A 8 -16.38 -12.08 -2.78
C LYS A 8 -16.05 -12.75 -1.45
N ASN A 9 -14.78 -13.06 -1.24
CA ASN A 9 -14.34 -13.80 -0.06
C ASN A 9 -13.89 -12.86 1.08
N SER A 10 -14.05 -11.56 0.92
CA SER A 10 -13.61 -10.56 1.90
C SER A 10 -12.18 -10.81 2.36
N VAL A 11 -11.28 -11.06 1.39
CA VAL A 11 -9.87 -11.32 1.68
C VAL A 11 -9.29 -10.12 2.43
N PRO A 12 -8.56 -10.34 3.53
CA PRO A 12 -7.94 -9.23 4.27
C PRO A 12 -6.97 -8.44 3.40
N LEU A 13 -7.05 -7.11 3.49
CA LEU A 13 -6.24 -6.21 2.66
C LEU A 13 -5.55 -5.18 3.53
N ILE A 14 -4.28 -4.92 3.23
CA ILE A 14 -3.59 -3.75 3.76
C ILE A 14 -3.63 -2.66 2.70
N ASP A 15 -4.28 -1.54 3.03
CA ASP A 15 -4.31 -0.35 2.19
C ASP A 15 -3.11 0.50 2.53
N LEU A 16 -2.19 0.64 1.56
CA LEU A 16 -0.93 1.38 1.74
C LEU A 16 -1.05 2.85 1.39
N ARG A 17 -2.24 3.29 0.97
CA ARG A 17 -2.45 4.69 0.59
C ARG A 17 -2.41 5.59 1.82
N ALA A 18 -2.19 6.88 1.59
CA ALA A 18 -2.21 7.86 2.67
C ALA A 18 -3.61 7.92 3.31
N PRO A 19 -3.71 8.33 4.58
CA PRO A 19 -5.00 8.36 5.29
C PRO A 19 -6.10 9.13 4.59
N MET A 20 -5.81 10.26 3.94
CA MET A 20 -6.83 11.02 3.20
C MET A 20 -7.40 10.24 2.02
N GLU A 21 -6.57 9.47 1.34
CA GLU A 21 -7.05 8.61 0.24
C GLU A 21 -7.99 7.54 0.78
N TYR A 22 -7.61 6.92 1.89
CA TYR A 22 -8.40 5.87 2.54
C TYR A 22 -9.76 6.40 3.00
N GLN A 23 -9.79 7.60 3.57
CA GLN A 23 -11.03 8.22 4.06
C GLN A 23 -12.02 8.51 2.94
N LYS A 24 -11.54 8.78 1.73
CA LYS A 24 -12.41 9.03 0.57
C LYS A 24 -13.08 7.77 0.05
N GLY A 25 -12.64 6.62 0.45
CA GLY A 25 -13.21 5.35 0.06
C GLY A 25 -12.18 4.23 0.15
N ALA A 26 -12.62 3.07 0.63
CA ALA A 26 -11.76 1.88 0.77
C ALA A 26 -12.63 0.63 0.75
N LEU A 27 -12.01 -0.52 0.50
CA LEU A 27 -12.71 -1.79 0.53
C LEU A 27 -13.04 -2.16 1.99
N PRO A 28 -14.22 -2.79 2.24
CA PRO A 28 -14.62 -3.12 3.62
C PRO A 28 -13.66 -4.04 4.36
N SER A 29 -12.94 -4.91 3.65
CA SER A 29 -12.00 -5.86 4.27
C SER A 29 -10.60 -5.29 4.46
N SER A 30 -10.40 -4.00 4.19
CA SER A 30 -9.08 -3.38 4.26
C SER A 30 -8.83 -2.67 5.58
N ILE A 31 -7.57 -2.65 5.97
CA ILE A 31 -7.06 -1.81 7.05
C ILE A 31 -6.05 -0.84 6.46
N ASN A 32 -6.08 0.41 6.90
CA ASN A 32 -5.13 1.41 6.42
C ASN A 32 -3.86 1.40 7.29
N ILE A 33 -2.77 0.90 6.71
CA ILE A 33 -1.45 0.98 7.31
C ILE A 33 -0.56 1.65 6.26
N PRO A 34 -0.61 2.99 6.17
CA PRO A 34 -0.04 3.72 5.05
C PRO A 34 1.48 3.68 5.04
N ILE A 35 2.06 3.62 3.84
CA ILE A 35 3.51 3.72 3.70
C ILE A 35 3.96 5.17 3.88
N LEU A 36 3.12 6.13 3.51
CA LEU A 36 3.38 7.57 3.66
C LEU A 36 2.22 8.24 4.38
N SER A 37 2.52 9.16 5.28
CA SER A 37 1.51 10.06 5.84
C SER A 37 1.00 11.01 4.74
N ASP A 38 -0.07 11.75 5.03
CA ASP A 38 -0.60 12.73 4.08
C ASP A 38 0.45 13.79 3.73
N LEU A 39 1.16 14.29 4.73
CA LEU A 39 2.19 15.30 4.51
C LEU A 39 3.37 14.75 3.71
N GLN A 40 3.81 13.53 4.03
CA GLN A 40 4.89 12.88 3.29
C GLN A 40 4.51 12.65 1.84
N ARG A 41 3.28 12.19 1.61
CA ARG A 41 2.77 11.97 0.26
C ARG A 41 2.76 13.27 -0.54
N GLU A 42 2.34 14.37 0.09
CA GLU A 42 2.34 15.68 -0.54
C GLU A 42 3.76 16.11 -0.94
N LYS A 43 4.71 15.96 -0.03
CA LYS A 43 6.12 16.30 -0.30
C LYS A 43 6.70 15.47 -1.45
N VAL A 44 6.43 14.16 -1.45
CA VAL A 44 6.89 13.26 -2.51
C VAL A 44 6.25 13.63 -3.84
N GLY A 45 4.97 13.98 -3.84
CA GLY A 45 4.26 14.41 -5.04
C GLY A 45 4.82 15.69 -5.65
N VAL A 46 5.18 16.67 -4.82
CA VAL A 46 5.82 17.91 -5.29
C VAL A 46 7.19 17.60 -5.89
N GLU A 47 7.96 16.75 -5.25
CA GLU A 47 9.29 16.36 -5.75
C GLU A 47 9.17 15.64 -7.09
N TYR A 48 8.19 14.75 -7.23
CA TYR A 48 7.91 14.05 -8.49
C TYR A 48 7.61 15.03 -9.61
N LYS A 49 6.73 16.00 -9.33
CA LYS A 49 6.30 17.00 -10.32
C LYS A 49 7.46 17.86 -10.79
N ASN A 50 8.35 18.25 -9.86
CA ASN A 50 9.44 19.19 -10.15
C ASN A 50 10.69 18.50 -10.68
N PHE A 51 11.00 17.28 -10.23
CA PHE A 51 12.29 16.62 -10.49
C PHE A 51 12.16 15.19 -11.02
N GLY A 52 10.95 14.66 -11.13
CA GLY A 52 10.72 13.32 -11.69
C GLY A 52 10.74 12.19 -10.69
N GLN A 53 10.54 10.98 -11.21
CA GLN A 53 10.34 9.77 -10.41
C GLN A 53 11.54 9.41 -9.53
N GLY A 54 12.75 9.50 -10.09
CA GLY A 54 13.97 9.13 -9.36
C GLY A 54 14.16 9.94 -8.09
N GLU A 55 13.98 11.24 -8.18
CA GLU A 55 14.14 12.14 -7.04
C GLU A 55 13.01 11.94 -6.02
N ALA A 56 11.78 11.69 -6.49
CA ALA A 56 10.64 11.40 -5.62
C ALA A 56 10.88 10.13 -4.79
N VAL A 57 11.42 9.08 -5.41
CA VAL A 57 11.73 7.82 -4.73
C VAL A 57 12.80 8.04 -3.66
N LYS A 58 13.86 8.79 -3.98
CA LYS A 58 14.92 9.13 -3.02
C LYS A 58 14.36 9.87 -1.80
N LEU A 59 13.50 10.85 -2.06
CA LEU A 59 12.88 11.62 -0.98
C LEU A 59 12.01 10.72 -0.11
N GLY A 60 11.21 9.85 -0.72
CA GLY A 60 10.37 8.91 0.01
C GLY A 60 11.17 8.02 0.95
N PHE A 61 12.26 7.41 0.46
CA PHE A 61 13.13 6.60 1.29
C PHE A 61 13.74 7.41 2.43
N ASN A 62 14.16 8.63 2.15
CA ASN A 62 14.77 9.50 3.17
C ASN A 62 13.77 9.86 4.27
N LEU A 63 12.54 10.21 3.89
CA LEU A 63 11.48 10.55 4.85
C LEU A 63 11.11 9.37 5.74
N LEU A 64 11.17 8.14 5.22
CA LEU A 64 10.78 6.93 5.94
C LEU A 64 11.93 6.26 6.70
N LYS A 65 13.12 6.81 6.62
CA LYS A 65 14.32 6.18 7.19
C LYS A 65 14.18 5.79 8.66
N THR A 66 13.56 6.66 9.47
CA THR A 66 13.38 6.40 10.89
C THR A 66 12.14 5.57 11.21
N GLU A 67 11.14 5.58 10.33
CA GLU A 67 9.85 4.95 10.56
C GLU A 67 9.74 3.54 9.97
N LYS A 68 10.65 3.19 9.06
CA LYS A 68 10.61 1.94 8.31
C LYS A 68 10.43 0.71 9.18
N LYS A 69 11.22 0.60 10.23
CA LYS A 69 11.23 -0.57 11.12
C LYS A 69 9.88 -0.79 11.79
N GLU A 70 9.31 0.26 12.34
CA GLU A 70 8.01 0.19 13.02
C GLU A 70 6.88 -0.09 12.03
N LEU A 71 6.96 0.50 10.85
CA LEU A 71 5.98 0.27 9.79
C LEU A 71 5.96 -1.20 9.37
N ILE A 72 7.12 -1.79 9.15
CA ILE A 72 7.24 -3.20 8.79
C ILE A 72 6.65 -4.09 9.89
N LYS A 73 6.89 -3.77 11.15
CA LYS A 73 6.30 -4.48 12.29
C LYS A 73 4.78 -4.47 12.25
N LEU A 74 4.18 -3.33 11.96
CA LEU A 74 2.72 -3.20 11.87
C LEU A 74 2.17 -4.09 10.76
N TRP A 75 2.80 -4.08 9.60
CA TRP A 75 2.38 -4.94 8.49
C TRP A 75 2.51 -6.41 8.85
N ILE A 76 3.64 -6.82 9.43
CA ILE A 76 3.89 -8.22 9.80
C ILE A 76 2.88 -8.70 10.83
N ASN A 77 2.57 -7.89 11.84
CA ASN A 77 1.60 -8.25 12.86
C ASN A 77 0.23 -8.54 12.26
N PHE A 78 -0.21 -7.70 11.33
CA PHE A 78 -1.48 -7.92 10.63
C PHE A 78 -1.44 -9.18 9.78
N ILE A 79 -0.36 -9.39 9.02
CA ILE A 79 -0.21 -10.54 8.12
C ILE A 79 -0.19 -11.85 8.89
N LYS A 80 0.48 -11.88 10.06
CA LYS A 80 0.52 -13.09 10.89
C LYS A 80 -0.87 -13.51 11.38
N LYS A 81 -1.73 -12.54 11.66
CA LYS A 81 -3.11 -12.80 12.06
C LYS A 81 -4.01 -13.11 10.87
N ASN A 82 -3.60 -12.70 9.68
CA ASN A 82 -4.39 -12.83 8.45
C ASN A 82 -3.48 -13.31 7.31
N PRO A 83 -3.13 -14.61 7.28
CA PRO A 83 -2.12 -15.11 6.33
C PRO A 83 -2.43 -14.91 4.85
N GLU A 84 -3.71 -14.79 4.48
CA GLU A 84 -4.12 -14.60 3.09
C GLU A 84 -4.14 -13.12 2.66
N THR A 85 -3.57 -12.22 3.46
CA THR A 85 -3.55 -10.79 3.19
C THR A 85 -2.90 -10.44 1.85
N HIS A 86 -3.53 -9.53 1.13
CA HIS A 86 -2.96 -8.86 -0.05
C HIS A 86 -2.75 -7.40 0.28
N ILE A 87 -1.86 -6.73 -0.44
CA ILE A 87 -1.61 -5.30 -0.27
C ILE A 87 -1.99 -4.54 -1.53
N TYR A 88 -2.36 -3.28 -1.38
CA TYR A 88 -2.64 -2.42 -2.52
C TYR A 88 -2.34 -0.96 -2.21
N CYS A 89 -2.07 -0.20 -3.28
CA CYS A 89 -2.05 1.26 -3.24
C CYS A 89 -3.04 1.76 -4.29
N MET A 90 -2.90 2.98 -4.78
CA MET A 90 -3.91 3.52 -5.70
C MET A 90 -4.03 2.72 -7.01
N ARG A 91 -2.88 2.41 -7.65
CA ARG A 91 -2.83 1.74 -8.96
C ARG A 91 -1.86 0.56 -9.01
N GLY A 92 -1.44 0.04 -7.85
CA GLY A 92 -0.47 -1.05 -7.81
C GLY A 92 0.94 -0.63 -8.22
N GLY A 93 1.29 0.65 -8.02
CA GLY A 93 2.57 1.19 -8.41
C GLY A 93 3.64 1.09 -7.33
N GLN A 94 4.44 2.16 -7.22
CA GLN A 94 5.66 2.18 -6.39
C GLN A 94 5.44 1.88 -4.93
N ARG A 95 4.39 2.42 -4.32
CA ARG A 95 4.15 2.20 -2.89
C ARG A 95 3.97 0.72 -2.56
N SER A 96 3.21 0.00 -3.38
CA SER A 96 3.01 -1.44 -3.21
C SER A 96 4.30 -2.22 -3.46
N GLN A 97 5.06 -1.84 -4.47
CA GLN A 97 6.31 -2.52 -4.81
C GLN A 97 7.36 -2.37 -3.72
N ILE A 98 7.46 -1.18 -3.13
CA ILE A 98 8.39 -0.93 -2.02
C ILE A 98 7.99 -1.74 -0.78
N ALA A 99 6.70 -1.74 -0.44
CA ALA A 99 6.22 -2.52 0.70
C ALA A 99 6.47 -4.02 0.49
N GLN A 100 6.21 -4.53 -0.71
CA GLN A 100 6.47 -5.91 -1.04
C GLN A 100 7.95 -6.28 -0.88
N LEU A 101 8.83 -5.39 -1.36
CA LEU A 101 10.27 -5.60 -1.24
C LEU A 101 10.72 -5.62 0.22
N TRP A 102 10.25 -4.68 1.02
CA TRP A 102 10.61 -4.62 2.44
C TRP A 102 10.13 -5.85 3.20
N LEU A 103 8.92 -6.35 2.89
CA LEU A 103 8.40 -7.56 3.50
C LEU A 103 9.17 -8.80 3.05
N LYS A 104 9.58 -8.84 1.78
CA LYS A 104 10.39 -9.94 1.25
C LYS A 104 11.74 -10.02 1.95
N GLU A 105 12.34 -8.88 2.26
CA GLU A 105 13.59 -8.83 3.02
C GLU A 105 13.44 -9.47 4.41
N GLU A 106 12.22 -9.50 4.94
CA GLU A 106 11.89 -10.12 6.23
C GLU A 106 11.34 -11.55 6.06
N GLY A 107 11.46 -12.13 4.88
CA GLY A 107 11.03 -13.49 4.61
C GLY A 107 9.55 -13.67 4.32
N ILE A 108 8.83 -12.60 4.04
CA ILE A 108 7.38 -12.64 3.78
C ILE A 108 7.10 -12.32 2.32
N ASP A 109 6.48 -13.27 1.62
CA ASP A 109 5.98 -13.07 0.27
C ASP A 109 4.53 -12.60 0.36
N ILE A 110 4.28 -11.35 -0.05
CA ILE A 110 2.95 -10.76 0.00
C ILE A 110 2.49 -10.43 -1.42
N PRO A 111 1.29 -10.86 -1.82
CA PRO A 111 0.78 -10.52 -3.15
C PRO A 111 0.25 -9.09 -3.20
N ILE A 112 0.50 -8.44 -4.35
CA ILE A 112 -0.01 -7.10 -4.64
C ILE A 112 -1.27 -7.23 -5.49
N ILE A 113 -2.29 -6.43 -5.19
CA ILE A 113 -3.47 -6.31 -6.04
C ILE A 113 -3.08 -5.55 -7.32
N LYS A 114 -3.12 -6.22 -8.45
CA LYS A 114 -2.84 -5.60 -9.74
C LYS A 114 -3.89 -4.53 -10.06
N GLY A 115 -3.43 -3.32 -10.34
CA GLY A 115 -4.32 -2.19 -10.58
C GLY A 115 -4.77 -1.46 -9.33
N GLY A 116 -4.47 -1.99 -8.14
CA GLY A 116 -4.70 -1.33 -6.86
C GLY A 116 -6.15 -0.99 -6.55
N TYR A 117 -6.34 0.06 -5.76
CA TYR A 117 -7.67 0.52 -5.34
C TYR A 117 -8.59 0.79 -6.52
N LYS A 118 -8.06 1.40 -7.58
CA LYS A 118 -8.86 1.74 -8.75
C LYS A 118 -9.50 0.50 -9.37
N ALA A 119 -8.73 -0.58 -9.51
CA ALA A 119 -9.25 -1.84 -10.06
C ALA A 119 -10.25 -2.49 -9.11
N LEU A 120 -9.95 -2.53 -7.81
CA LEU A 120 -10.86 -3.07 -6.79
C LEU A 120 -12.18 -2.31 -6.76
N ARG A 121 -12.13 -0.99 -6.77
CA ARG A 121 -13.32 -0.14 -6.74
C ARG A 121 -14.20 -0.38 -7.96
N ASN A 122 -13.61 -0.48 -9.15
CA ASN A 122 -14.38 -0.72 -10.37
C ASN A 122 -15.14 -2.04 -10.31
N GLU A 123 -14.50 -3.10 -9.82
CA GLU A 123 -15.17 -4.40 -9.68
C GLU A 123 -16.22 -4.39 -8.56
N TYR A 124 -15.95 -3.70 -7.47
CA TYR A 124 -16.87 -3.64 -6.33
C TYR A 124 -18.19 -2.92 -6.67
N ILE A 125 -18.10 -1.87 -7.49
CA ILE A 125 -19.28 -1.10 -7.90
C ILE A 125 -20.09 -1.86 -8.97
N ASN A 126 -19.40 -2.59 -9.83
CA ASN A 126 -20.04 -3.36 -10.89
C ASN A 126 -20.50 -4.71 -10.37
#